data_79f61379985f9dd3d11db5f9f85d1cc7
#
_entry.id   79f61379985f9dd3d11db5f9f85d1cc7
#
_cell.length_a   1.000
_cell.length_b   1.000
_cell.length_c   1.000
_cell.angle_alpha   90.00
_cell.angle_beta   90.00
_cell.angle_gamma   90.00
#
_symmetry.space_group_name_H-M   'P 1'
#
loop_
_entity.id
_entity.type
_entity.pdbx_description
1 polymer ?
#
loop_
_entity_poly.entity_id
_entity_poly.type
_entity_poly.pdbx_seq_one_letter_code
_entity_poly.pdbx_strand_id
1 'polypeptide(L)'
;MSGVNRRDFIKTSVAGIAAATTVGAAAKSPNAATKTEYPVVDVAPLGSLAPGAEVAFDYPDADSPAVLLRLAAPVAGGIGPNKDIVAYSMLCTHKGCPLNYLADRQMLICPCHWSSFDPAKSGRLVIGQASQSLPSVQLDVADGMVRATGVDGLIYGRHTNIL
;
A
#
# COMPACT_ATOMS: atom_id res chain seq x y z
N MET A 1 -3.64 50.63 21.07
CA MET A 1 -3.86 49.19 21.02
C MET A 1 -2.51 48.53 20.76
N SER A 2 -1.82 48.05 21.80
CA SER A 2 -0.49 47.46 21.67
C SER A 2 -0.64 45.99 21.35
N GLY A 3 -0.22 45.59 20.17
CA GLY A 3 -0.22 44.21 19.73
C GLY A 3 0.86 43.38 20.41
N VAL A 4 0.48 42.28 21.02
CA VAL A 4 1.39 41.29 21.59
C VAL A 4 2.14 40.60 20.44
N ASN A 5 3.46 40.73 20.44
CA ASN A 5 4.25 40.14 19.36
C ASN A 5 4.60 38.67 19.70
N ARG A 6 4.91 37.85 18.67
CA ARG A 6 5.18 36.40 18.80
C ARG A 6 6.31 36.05 19.78
N ARG A 7 7.26 36.95 20.00
CA ARG A 7 8.37 36.71 20.94
C ARG A 7 7.96 36.82 22.40
N ASP A 8 6.95 37.65 22.71
CA ASP A 8 6.48 37.85 24.08
C ASP A 8 5.56 36.69 24.52
N PHE A 9 4.87 36.07 23.58
CA PHE A 9 4.05 34.86 23.85
C PHE A 9 4.89 33.66 24.32
N ILE A 10 6.11 33.50 23.80
CA ILE A 10 7.00 32.37 24.15
C ILE A 10 7.64 32.56 25.53
N LYS A 11 7.83 33.79 25.97
CA LYS A 11 8.50 34.09 27.26
C LYS A 11 7.59 33.94 28.48
N THR A 12 6.27 34.00 28.30
CA THR A 12 5.29 33.90 29.40
C THR A 12 4.89 32.46 29.74
N SER A 13 5.31 31.46 28.94
CA SER A 13 4.91 30.06 29.14
C SER A 13 5.87 29.26 30.04
N VAL A 14 6.93 29.85 30.58
CA VAL A 14 8.00 29.11 31.31
C VAL A 14 8.02 29.38 32.83
N ALA A 15 7.14 30.21 33.36
CA ALA A 15 7.09 30.48 34.80
C ALA A 15 5.84 29.86 35.43
N GLY A 16 5.95 28.63 35.94
CA GLY A 16 4.89 28.06 36.76
C GLY A 16 4.86 26.54 36.83
N ILE A 17 5.93 25.88 37.27
CA ILE A 17 5.80 24.51 37.79
C ILE A 17 6.50 24.48 39.17
N ALA A 18 5.74 24.75 40.22
CA ALA A 18 6.08 24.42 41.58
C ALA A 18 5.64 23.00 41.87
N ALA A 19 6.50 22.27 42.53
CA ALA A 19 6.43 20.86 42.86
C ALA A 19 5.12 20.46 43.58
N ALA A 20 4.48 19.41 43.11
CA ALA A 20 3.61 18.55 43.92
C ALA A 20 4.05 17.10 43.68
N THR A 21 4.76 16.56 44.63
CA THR A 21 5.05 15.13 44.73
C THR A 21 3.78 14.42 45.16
N THR A 22 3.12 13.71 44.25
CA THR A 22 2.11 12.70 44.59
C THR A 22 2.55 11.36 44.02
N VAL A 23 2.62 10.40 44.94
CA VAL A 23 2.94 8.99 44.73
C VAL A 23 2.03 8.40 43.64
N GLY A 24 2.70 7.89 42.58
CA GLY A 24 2.00 7.44 41.40
C GLY A 24 1.33 6.10 41.56
N ALA A 25 0.10 6.03 41.16
CA ALA A 25 -0.43 4.83 40.54
C ALA A 25 -0.05 4.89 39.06
N ALA A 26 0.71 3.90 38.59
CA ALA A 26 0.99 3.72 37.18
C ALA A 26 -0.34 3.45 36.47
N ALA A 27 -0.96 4.49 35.94
CA ALA A 27 -2.04 4.34 35.00
C ALA A 27 -1.45 3.65 33.77
N LYS A 28 -1.72 2.36 33.60
CA LYS A 28 -1.57 1.67 32.33
C LYS A 28 -2.33 2.51 31.29
N SER A 29 -1.62 3.12 30.38
CA SER A 29 -2.22 3.74 29.20
C SER A 29 -3.04 2.67 28.48
N PRO A 30 -4.36 2.82 28.38
CA PRO A 30 -5.18 1.93 27.59
C PRO A 30 -5.15 2.45 26.14
N ASN A 31 -4.07 2.26 25.44
CA ASN A 31 -4.04 2.38 23.98
C ASN A 31 -2.73 1.83 23.42
N ALA A 32 -2.44 0.57 23.67
CA ALA A 32 -1.81 -0.21 22.63
C ALA A 32 -2.93 -0.45 21.60
N ALA A 33 -3.09 0.44 20.63
CA ALA A 33 -3.79 0.11 19.41
C ALA A 33 -3.17 -1.20 18.95
N THR A 34 -3.94 -2.28 18.95
CA THR A 34 -3.55 -3.55 18.34
C THR A 34 -3.18 -3.16 16.90
N LYS A 35 -1.89 -3.18 16.59
CA LYS A 35 -1.42 -2.99 15.22
C LYS A 35 -2.01 -4.17 14.46
N THR A 36 -3.12 -3.94 13.78
CA THR A 36 -3.75 -4.98 12.96
C THR A 36 -2.75 -5.26 11.85
N GLU A 37 -2.15 -6.45 11.90
CA GLU A 37 -1.16 -6.86 10.91
C GLU A 37 -1.89 -7.33 9.65
N TYR A 38 -1.24 -7.16 8.50
CA TYR A 38 -1.75 -7.69 7.25
C TYR A 38 -1.84 -9.21 7.33
N PRO A 39 -2.90 -9.84 6.78
CA PRO A 39 -2.97 -11.28 6.66
C PRO A 39 -1.87 -11.78 5.71
N VAL A 40 -1.38 -13.00 5.96
CA VAL A 40 -0.54 -13.71 4.99
C VAL A 40 -1.45 -14.61 4.18
N VAL A 41 -1.49 -14.40 2.85
CA VAL A 41 -2.38 -15.12 1.95
C VAL A 41 -1.56 -15.81 0.86
N ASP A 42 -1.73 -17.12 0.70
CA ASP A 42 -1.15 -17.86 -0.40
C ASP A 42 -1.83 -17.49 -1.71
N VAL A 43 -1.04 -17.06 -2.70
CA VAL A 43 -1.55 -16.60 -4.01
C VAL A 43 -1.40 -17.67 -5.08
N ALA A 44 -0.18 -18.18 -5.28
CA ALA A 44 0.08 -19.20 -6.29
C ALA A 44 1.36 -19.98 -6.00
N PRO A 45 1.45 -21.26 -6.38
CA PRO A 45 2.72 -21.98 -6.38
C PRO A 45 3.70 -21.31 -7.35
N LEU A 46 4.93 -21.02 -6.87
CA LEU A 46 5.96 -20.36 -7.70
C LEU A 46 6.24 -21.15 -8.99
N GLY A 47 6.25 -22.47 -8.91
CA GLY A 47 6.51 -23.36 -10.06
C GLY A 47 5.40 -23.36 -11.12
N SER A 48 4.18 -22.88 -10.81
CA SER A 48 3.07 -22.79 -11.75
C SER A 48 3.06 -21.49 -12.55
N LEU A 49 3.84 -20.48 -12.13
CA LEU A 49 3.88 -19.19 -12.77
C LEU A 49 4.81 -19.22 -13.99
N ALA A 50 4.28 -19.39 -15.19
CA ALA A 50 5.03 -19.20 -16.43
C ALA A 50 5.34 -17.72 -16.67
N PRO A 51 6.39 -17.36 -17.46
CA PRO A 51 6.56 -16.01 -17.94
C PRO A 51 5.29 -15.46 -18.61
N GLY A 52 4.84 -14.27 -18.22
CA GLY A 52 3.58 -13.69 -18.68
C GLY A 52 2.34 -14.15 -17.89
N ALA A 53 2.49 -14.96 -16.84
CA ALA A 53 1.37 -15.38 -16.01
C ALA A 53 0.67 -14.18 -15.36
N GLU A 54 -0.65 -14.27 -15.32
CA GLU A 54 -1.57 -13.37 -14.63
C GLU A 54 -2.44 -14.20 -13.69
N VAL A 55 -2.46 -13.85 -12.40
CA VAL A 55 -3.26 -14.52 -11.38
C VAL A 55 -4.09 -13.48 -10.63
N ALA A 56 -5.40 -13.54 -10.75
CA ALA A 56 -6.32 -12.71 -9.97
C ALA A 56 -6.47 -13.29 -8.56
N PHE A 57 -6.52 -12.41 -7.56
CA PHE A 57 -6.77 -12.76 -6.16
C PHE A 57 -7.31 -11.54 -5.41
N ASP A 58 -7.79 -11.74 -4.18
CA ASP A 58 -8.25 -10.65 -3.34
C ASP A 58 -7.27 -10.45 -2.18
N TYR A 59 -6.91 -9.18 -1.88
CA TYR A 59 -5.99 -8.86 -0.80
C TYR A 59 -6.07 -7.39 -0.36
N PRO A 60 -6.15 -7.06 0.93
CA PRO A 60 -6.05 -7.94 2.11
C PRO A 60 -7.37 -8.64 2.49
N ASP A 61 -8.43 -8.40 1.79
CA ASP A 61 -9.78 -8.94 2.00
C ASP A 61 -10.55 -9.09 0.67
N ALA A 62 -11.74 -9.70 0.73
CA ALA A 62 -12.55 -10.04 -0.43
C ALA A 62 -13.05 -8.83 -1.27
N ASP A 63 -13.02 -7.61 -0.69
CA ASP A 63 -13.42 -6.38 -1.39
C ASP A 63 -12.22 -5.65 -2.02
N SER A 64 -11.07 -6.30 -2.09
CA SER A 64 -9.82 -5.72 -2.57
C SER A 64 -9.22 -6.54 -3.73
N PRO A 65 -9.79 -6.46 -4.93
CA PRO A 65 -9.26 -7.18 -6.09
C PRO A 65 -7.83 -6.75 -6.39
N ALA A 66 -6.99 -7.75 -6.62
CA ALA A 66 -5.57 -7.62 -6.93
C ALA A 66 -5.16 -8.57 -8.05
N VAL A 67 -4.04 -8.30 -8.68
CA VAL A 67 -3.44 -9.16 -9.69
C VAL A 67 -1.96 -9.39 -9.39
N LEU A 68 -1.53 -10.65 -9.48
CA LEU A 68 -0.14 -11.03 -9.55
C LEU A 68 0.26 -11.20 -11.01
N LEU A 69 1.38 -10.60 -11.39
CA LEU A 69 1.92 -10.65 -12.74
C LEU A 69 3.33 -11.22 -12.70
N ARG A 70 3.65 -12.16 -13.60
CA ARG A 70 5.02 -12.52 -13.89
C ARG A 70 5.45 -11.83 -15.18
N LEU A 71 6.33 -10.83 -15.05
CA LEU A 71 6.78 -10.01 -16.17
C LEU A 71 7.86 -10.72 -17.00
N ALA A 72 8.14 -10.19 -18.18
CA ALA A 72 9.14 -10.79 -19.10
C ALA A 72 10.59 -10.54 -18.67
N ALA A 73 10.83 -9.58 -17.77
CA ALA A 73 12.16 -9.17 -17.34
C ALA A 73 12.19 -8.82 -15.85
N PRO A 74 13.37 -8.88 -15.21
CA PRO A 74 13.52 -8.42 -13.82
C PRO A 74 13.12 -6.95 -13.65
N VAL A 75 12.45 -6.64 -12.53
CA VAL A 75 12.01 -5.29 -12.22
C VAL A 75 12.36 -4.91 -10.78
N ALA A 76 12.44 -3.62 -10.51
CA ALA A 76 12.64 -3.12 -9.15
C ALA A 76 11.45 -3.51 -8.26
N GLY A 77 11.75 -4.09 -7.09
CA GLY A 77 10.73 -4.60 -6.18
C GLY A 77 10.11 -5.94 -6.57
N GLY A 78 10.50 -6.51 -7.71
CA GLY A 78 10.07 -7.85 -8.11
C GLY A 78 10.67 -8.93 -7.21
N ILE A 79 9.91 -10.00 -6.98
CA ILE A 79 10.30 -11.16 -6.18
C ILE A 79 10.52 -12.40 -7.05
N GLY A 80 10.89 -13.50 -6.40
CA GLY A 80 11.21 -14.75 -7.05
C GLY A 80 12.63 -14.80 -7.60
N PRO A 81 13.06 -15.95 -8.18
CA PRO A 81 14.43 -16.17 -8.64
C PRO A 81 14.90 -15.13 -9.68
N ASN A 82 13.99 -14.70 -10.54
CA ASN A 82 14.29 -13.76 -11.62
C ASN A 82 13.93 -12.31 -11.28
N LYS A 83 13.37 -12.04 -10.07
CA LYS A 83 12.87 -10.71 -9.68
C LYS A 83 11.86 -10.13 -10.69
N ASP A 84 10.99 -10.98 -11.22
CA ASP A 84 10.04 -10.67 -12.29
C ASP A 84 8.57 -10.80 -11.86
N ILE A 85 8.30 -11.11 -10.58
CA ILE A 85 6.95 -11.29 -10.04
C ILE A 85 6.58 -10.06 -9.20
N VAL A 86 5.45 -9.45 -9.54
CA VAL A 86 4.90 -8.25 -8.87
C VAL A 86 3.39 -8.41 -8.69
N ALA A 87 2.79 -7.62 -7.78
CA ALA A 87 1.34 -7.59 -7.66
C ALA A 87 0.83 -6.19 -7.33
N TYR A 88 -0.40 -5.90 -7.80
CA TYR A 88 -1.02 -4.59 -7.67
C TYR A 88 -2.52 -4.70 -7.39
N SER A 89 -3.05 -3.68 -6.71
CA SER A 89 -4.50 -3.48 -6.66
C SER A 89 -5.08 -3.29 -8.06
N MET A 90 -6.24 -3.90 -8.31
CA MET A 90 -6.97 -3.78 -9.57
C MET A 90 -8.00 -2.65 -9.56
N LEU A 91 -7.99 -1.80 -8.54
CA LEU A 91 -8.84 -0.61 -8.47
C LEU A 91 -8.08 0.63 -8.94
N CYS A 92 -8.61 1.28 -9.99
CA CYS A 92 -8.04 2.50 -10.55
C CYS A 92 -8.02 3.63 -9.52
N THR A 93 -6.86 4.26 -9.32
CA THR A 93 -6.67 5.33 -8.35
C THR A 93 -7.37 6.65 -8.71
N HIS A 94 -8.05 6.73 -9.87
CA HIS A 94 -8.92 7.86 -10.23
C HIS A 94 -10.30 7.74 -9.56
N LYS A 95 -11.07 6.68 -9.87
CA LYS A 95 -12.47 6.50 -9.45
C LYS A 95 -12.81 5.04 -9.10
N GLY A 96 -11.82 4.19 -8.83
CA GLY A 96 -12.04 2.82 -8.41
C GLY A 96 -12.55 1.87 -9.48
N CYS A 97 -12.57 2.27 -10.76
CA CYS A 97 -12.94 1.33 -11.82
C CYS A 97 -11.97 0.15 -11.86
N PRO A 98 -12.46 -1.09 -12.11
CA PRO A 98 -11.60 -2.23 -12.33
C PRO A 98 -10.65 -2.00 -13.51
N LEU A 99 -9.41 -2.45 -13.35
CA LEU A 99 -8.39 -2.37 -14.39
C LEU A 99 -8.41 -3.64 -15.26
N ASN A 100 -7.88 -3.51 -16.49
CA ASN A 100 -7.56 -4.64 -17.37
C ASN A 100 -6.04 -4.71 -17.54
N TYR A 101 -5.47 -5.91 -17.44
CA TYR A 101 -4.09 -6.13 -17.85
C TYR A 101 -4.04 -6.44 -19.35
N LEU A 102 -3.26 -5.66 -20.09
CA LEU A 102 -2.98 -5.90 -21.51
C LEU A 102 -1.59 -6.51 -21.65
N ALA A 103 -1.54 -7.82 -21.82
CA ALA A 103 -0.30 -8.60 -21.85
C ALA A 103 0.61 -8.23 -23.01
N ASP A 104 0.06 -7.87 -24.19
CA ASP A 104 0.77 -7.41 -25.37
C ASP A 104 1.53 -6.09 -25.15
N ARG A 105 1.03 -5.26 -24.26
CA ARG A 105 1.61 -3.96 -23.88
C ARG A 105 2.28 -3.98 -22.52
N GLN A 106 2.08 -5.04 -21.75
CA GLN A 106 2.48 -5.16 -20.35
C GLN A 106 2.01 -3.96 -19.51
N MET A 107 0.75 -3.55 -19.69
CA MET A 107 0.16 -2.37 -19.03
C MET A 107 -1.14 -2.71 -18.34
N LEU A 108 -1.37 -2.10 -17.19
CA LEU A 108 -2.67 -2.08 -16.52
C LEU A 108 -3.44 -0.84 -16.97
N ILE A 109 -4.61 -1.02 -17.59
CA ILE A 109 -5.37 0.07 -18.21
C ILE A 109 -6.77 0.13 -17.63
N CYS A 110 -7.18 1.34 -17.26
CA CYS A 110 -8.53 1.64 -16.80
C CYS A 110 -9.46 1.88 -17.99
N PRO A 111 -10.54 1.09 -18.18
CA PRO A 111 -11.44 1.28 -19.31
C PRO A 111 -12.33 2.53 -19.17
N CYS A 112 -12.46 3.10 -17.95
CA CYS A 112 -13.35 4.23 -17.72
C CYS A 112 -12.83 5.54 -18.31
N HIS A 113 -11.53 5.86 -18.07
CA HIS A 113 -10.94 7.13 -18.51
C HIS A 113 -9.48 6.95 -18.97
N TRP A 114 -9.10 5.73 -19.35
CA TRP A 114 -7.83 5.39 -20.00
C TRP A 114 -6.57 5.68 -19.17
N SER A 115 -6.69 5.80 -17.84
CA SER A 115 -5.50 5.82 -16.99
C SER A 115 -4.72 4.54 -17.18
N SER A 116 -3.42 4.67 -17.49
CA SER A 116 -2.54 3.54 -17.81
C SER A 116 -1.38 3.51 -16.84
N PHE A 117 -1.10 2.32 -16.32
CA PHE A 117 -0.10 2.10 -15.27
C PHE A 117 0.92 1.07 -15.72
N ASP A 118 2.19 1.32 -15.41
CA ASP A 118 3.33 0.47 -15.79
C ASP A 118 3.71 -0.48 -14.63
N PRO A 119 3.38 -1.78 -14.71
CA PRO A 119 3.72 -2.72 -13.66
C PRO A 119 5.24 -2.97 -13.54
N ALA A 120 6.01 -2.75 -14.60
CA ALA A 120 7.46 -2.86 -14.55
C ALA A 120 8.13 -1.68 -13.80
N LYS A 121 7.37 -0.64 -13.50
CA LYS A 121 7.83 0.55 -12.76
C LYS A 121 6.99 0.80 -11.51
N SER A 122 6.81 -0.23 -10.71
CA SER A 122 6.09 -0.16 -9.42
C SER A 122 4.66 0.39 -9.56
N GLY A 123 3.94 -0.03 -10.60
CA GLY A 123 2.55 0.41 -10.82
C GLY A 123 2.41 1.90 -11.15
N ARG A 124 3.50 2.55 -11.63
CA ARG A 124 3.51 4.00 -11.88
C ARG A 124 2.49 4.40 -12.92
N LEU A 125 1.74 5.46 -12.62
CA LEU A 125 0.89 6.13 -13.60
C LEU A 125 1.75 6.67 -14.77
N VAL A 126 1.39 6.28 -15.98
CA VAL A 126 2.04 6.75 -17.21
C VAL A 126 1.26 7.90 -17.83
N ILE A 127 -0.07 7.73 -17.94
CA ILE A 127 -0.98 8.72 -18.53
C ILE A 127 -2.40 8.51 -18.00
N GLY A 128 -3.20 9.54 -18.02
CA GLY A 128 -4.65 9.50 -17.72
C GLY A 128 -5.07 10.37 -16.55
N GLN A 129 -6.30 10.17 -16.09
CA GLN A 129 -6.95 11.01 -15.09
C GLN A 129 -6.60 10.65 -13.64
N ALA A 130 -5.94 9.52 -13.41
CA ALA A 130 -5.47 9.16 -12.09
C ALA A 130 -4.39 10.14 -11.60
N SER A 131 -4.25 10.30 -10.30
CA SER A 131 -3.26 11.20 -9.68
C SER A 131 -2.16 10.47 -8.90
N GLN A 132 -2.28 9.15 -8.77
CA GLN A 132 -1.38 8.31 -7.99
C GLN A 132 -1.06 7.02 -8.76
N SER A 133 0.10 6.42 -8.45
CA SER A 133 0.44 5.06 -8.86
C SER A 133 -0.50 4.05 -8.22
N LEU A 134 -0.56 2.84 -8.74
CA LEU A 134 -1.33 1.75 -8.12
C LEU A 134 -0.69 1.33 -6.80
N PRO A 135 -1.49 1.04 -5.76
CA PRO A 135 -1.00 0.36 -4.58
C PRO A 135 -0.40 -0.99 -4.96
N SER A 136 0.81 -1.25 -4.48
CA SER A 136 1.49 -2.53 -4.71
C SER A 136 1.22 -3.50 -3.56
N VAL A 137 0.94 -4.76 -3.88
CA VAL A 137 0.88 -5.82 -2.89
C VAL A 137 2.28 -6.34 -2.64
N GLN A 138 2.69 -6.30 -1.37
CA GLN A 138 3.97 -6.86 -0.94
C GLN A 138 3.90 -8.38 -1.00
N LEU A 139 4.89 -8.98 -1.63
CA LEU A 139 4.96 -10.41 -1.84
C LEU A 139 6.22 -11.00 -1.20
N ASP A 140 6.13 -12.24 -0.75
CA ASP A 140 7.28 -13.08 -0.43
C ASP A 140 7.18 -14.46 -1.11
N VAL A 141 8.26 -15.25 -1.03
CA VAL A 141 8.26 -16.65 -1.43
C VAL A 141 8.68 -17.50 -0.24
N ALA A 142 7.81 -18.39 0.19
CA ALA A 142 8.11 -19.35 1.23
C ALA A 142 7.50 -20.72 0.88
N ASP A 143 8.25 -21.77 1.11
CA ASP A 143 7.84 -23.15 0.85
C ASP A 143 7.37 -23.41 -0.60
N GLY A 144 7.96 -22.70 -1.57
CA GLY A 144 7.59 -22.79 -2.98
C GLY A 144 6.26 -22.09 -3.33
N MET A 145 5.67 -21.34 -2.40
CA MET A 145 4.44 -20.57 -2.56
C MET A 145 4.76 -19.06 -2.62
N VAL A 146 4.15 -18.35 -3.55
CA VAL A 146 4.11 -16.87 -3.54
C VAL A 146 2.98 -16.46 -2.64
N ARG A 147 3.30 -15.60 -1.64
CA ARG A 147 2.36 -15.11 -0.63
C ARG A 147 2.27 -13.59 -0.65
N ALA A 148 1.05 -13.08 -0.44
CA ALA A 148 0.81 -11.66 -0.17
C ALA A 148 0.95 -11.40 1.34
N THR A 149 1.68 -10.34 1.71
CA THR A 149 2.07 -10.05 3.09
C THR A 149 1.80 -8.61 3.52
N GLY A 150 1.42 -7.74 2.59
CA GLY A 150 1.16 -6.33 2.89
C GLY A 150 0.72 -5.54 1.66
N VAL A 151 0.39 -4.28 1.86
CA VAL A 151 0.10 -3.33 0.78
C VAL A 151 0.90 -2.05 1.02
N ASP A 152 1.59 -1.60 -0.01
CA ASP A 152 2.20 -0.28 -0.06
C ASP A 152 1.32 0.66 -0.88
N GLY A 153 0.97 1.81 -0.29
CA GLY A 153 -0.06 2.70 -0.80
C GLY A 153 -1.45 2.40 -0.24
N LEU A 154 -2.42 3.28 -0.49
CA LEU A 154 -3.79 3.15 -0.02
C LEU A 154 -4.70 2.69 -1.17
N ILE A 155 -5.40 1.57 -0.97
CA ILE A 155 -6.37 1.05 -1.93
C ILE A 155 -7.51 2.06 -2.09
N TYR A 156 -7.96 2.27 -3.32
CA TYR A 156 -9.01 3.23 -3.63
C TYR A 156 -10.28 3.00 -2.80
N GLY A 157 -10.82 4.10 -2.28
CA GLY A 157 -12.07 4.09 -1.50
C GLY A 157 -11.90 3.75 -0.01
N ARG A 158 -10.68 3.51 0.46
CA ARG A 158 -10.38 3.14 1.84
C ARG A 158 -9.74 4.28 2.64
N HIS A 159 -9.96 4.27 3.94
CA HIS A 159 -9.24 5.11 4.92
C HIS A 159 -8.04 4.38 5.51
N THR A 160 -8.08 3.05 5.51
CA THR A 160 -7.02 2.12 5.89
C THR A 160 -7.17 0.86 5.06
N ASN A 161 -6.06 0.19 4.75
CA ASN A 161 -6.11 -1.08 4.00
C ASN A 161 -6.51 -2.27 4.89
N ILE A 162 -6.46 -2.11 6.20
CA ILE A 162 -6.83 -3.15 7.17
C ILE A 162 -8.09 -2.68 7.89
N LEU A 163 -9.13 -3.48 7.81
CA LEU A 163 -10.44 -3.22 8.41
C LEU A 163 -10.59 -3.92 9.75
#